data_c6d94ee5e432afbbaf3b87968648c71f
#
_entry.id   c6d94ee5e432afbbaf3b87968648c71f
#
_cell.length_a   1.000
_cell.length_b   1.000
_cell.length_c   1.000
_cell.angle_alpha   90.00
_cell.angle_beta   90.00
_cell.angle_gamma   90.00
#
_symmetry.space_group_name_H-M   'P 1'
#
loop_
_entity.id
_entity.type
_entity.pdbx_description
1 polymer ?
#
loop_
_entity_poly.entity_id
_entity_poly.type
_entity_poly.pdbx_seq_one_letter_code
_entity_poly.pdbx_strand_id
1 'polypeptide(L)'
;MGKGRKPNPTRMNQNGQIEKLCTGCESFKTFDCFTKSRFHSHGLNPRCRKCEKKKKSYQNSLNKLKEERIGENKILHQSVIENGKVCLVCDTIKPHTGFKKSIKFKDGFLERCNDCAEERKKELSKKYNRKKYERIMNDPIAKSRKNARRMILSAFRYVGSKKNAKTYEIIGLNAGKFEQWLRDVSDVKPETHDVHIDHIIPISSAQSHDEVLALSHFSNLQWLAHDENIRKRDSKIKQCDLFRVFEFTLYKNTIEEIINRNDFEIIDSKKQY
;
A
#
# COMPACT_ATOMS: atom_id res chain seq x y z
N MET A 1 -0.23 -14.50 17.78
CA MET A 1 0.63 -15.53 17.16
C MET A 1 1.54 -14.86 16.14
N GLY A 2 2.85 -14.81 16.41
CA GLY A 2 3.81 -14.18 15.50
C GLY A 2 3.90 -14.97 14.20
N LYS A 3 3.79 -14.29 13.06
CA LYS A 3 4.00 -14.89 11.74
C LYS A 3 5.43 -15.44 11.69
N GLY A 4 5.59 -16.77 11.80
CA GLY A 4 6.87 -17.43 11.66
C GLY A 4 7.53 -17.05 10.35
N ARG A 5 8.83 -16.72 10.38
CA ARG A 5 9.60 -16.43 9.17
C ARG A 5 9.64 -17.68 8.30
N LYS A 6 9.33 -17.53 7.00
CA LYS A 6 9.43 -18.64 6.05
C LYS A 6 10.84 -19.23 6.10
N PRO A 7 10.99 -20.56 6.04
CA PRO A 7 12.29 -21.21 6.00
C PRO A 7 13.05 -20.82 4.73
N ASN A 8 14.38 -20.76 4.81
CA ASN A 8 15.21 -20.53 3.63
C ASN A 8 15.05 -21.70 2.65
N PRO A 9 14.96 -21.45 1.36
CA PRO A 9 14.87 -22.48 0.34
C PRO A 9 16.03 -23.50 0.42
N THR A 10 15.72 -24.76 0.17
CA THR A 10 16.68 -25.84 0.01
C THR A 10 16.55 -26.47 -1.37
N ARG A 11 17.64 -27.06 -1.90
CA ARG A 11 17.64 -27.84 -3.14
C ARG A 11 18.59 -29.04 -3.00
N MET A 12 18.48 -30.01 -3.90
CA MET A 12 19.46 -31.09 -4.04
C MET A 12 20.45 -30.70 -5.13
N ASN A 13 21.75 -30.88 -4.88
CA ASN A 13 22.79 -30.65 -5.88
C ASN A 13 23.01 -31.89 -6.78
N GLN A 14 23.88 -31.80 -7.77
CA GLN A 14 24.17 -32.90 -8.73
C GLN A 14 24.74 -34.14 -8.03
N ASN A 15 25.33 -33.99 -6.86
CA ASN A 15 25.92 -35.08 -6.06
C ASN A 15 24.95 -35.66 -5.02
N GLY A 16 23.65 -35.34 -5.07
CA GLY A 16 22.63 -35.82 -4.13
C GLY A 16 22.69 -35.17 -2.74
N GLN A 17 23.46 -34.11 -2.52
CA GLN A 17 23.57 -33.43 -1.24
C GLN A 17 22.56 -32.28 -1.15
N ILE A 18 21.97 -32.12 0.03
CA ILE A 18 21.03 -31.01 0.29
C ILE A 18 21.81 -29.71 0.53
N GLU A 19 21.48 -28.69 -0.26
CA GLU A 19 21.99 -27.35 -0.13
C GLU A 19 20.91 -26.40 0.35
N LYS A 20 21.31 -25.38 1.12
CA LYS A 20 20.44 -24.32 1.64
C LYS A 20 20.88 -22.96 1.09
N LEU A 21 19.91 -22.12 0.75
CA LEU A 21 20.16 -20.74 0.32
C LEU A 21 20.69 -19.89 1.49
N CYS A 22 21.85 -19.28 1.31
CA CYS A 22 22.41 -18.31 2.25
C CYS A 22 21.83 -16.93 2.00
N THR A 23 21.16 -16.32 3.01
CA THR A 23 20.59 -14.98 2.90
C THR A 23 21.62 -13.83 2.87
N GLY A 24 22.91 -14.14 2.94
CA GLY A 24 23.97 -13.13 2.94
C GLY A 24 24.72 -13.01 1.62
N CYS A 25 24.88 -14.12 0.89
CA CYS A 25 25.52 -14.15 -0.42
C CYS A 25 24.60 -14.69 -1.52
N GLU A 26 23.36 -15.01 -1.17
CA GLU A 26 22.31 -15.49 -2.09
C GLU A 26 22.74 -16.72 -2.93
N SER A 27 23.66 -17.53 -2.37
CA SER A 27 24.15 -18.75 -3.01
C SER A 27 23.72 -19.98 -2.22
N PHE A 28 23.41 -21.06 -2.92
CA PHE A 28 23.17 -22.35 -2.32
C PHE A 28 24.48 -22.98 -1.82
N LYS A 29 24.47 -23.55 -0.63
CA LYS A 29 25.63 -24.17 0.02
C LYS A 29 25.19 -25.35 0.84
N THR A 30 26.05 -26.34 0.98
CA THR A 30 25.85 -27.52 1.81
C THR A 30 25.66 -27.13 3.28
N PHE A 31 25.00 -27.97 4.05
CA PHE A 31 24.62 -27.69 5.44
C PHE A 31 25.80 -27.45 6.38
N ASP A 32 26.95 -28.10 6.11
CA ASP A 32 28.21 -27.90 6.83
C ASP A 32 28.75 -26.47 6.74
N CYS A 33 28.37 -25.72 5.71
CA CYS A 33 28.73 -24.31 5.56
C CYS A 33 27.98 -23.39 6.53
N PHE A 34 27.00 -23.87 7.28
CA PHE A 34 26.21 -23.10 8.21
C PHE A 34 26.50 -23.47 9.67
N THR A 35 26.28 -22.54 10.59
CA THR A 35 26.34 -22.81 12.02
C THR A 35 24.98 -23.31 12.52
N LYS A 36 25.00 -24.25 13.47
CA LYS A 36 23.76 -24.76 14.12
C LYS A 36 23.04 -23.63 14.87
N SER A 37 21.71 -23.66 14.86
CA SER A 37 20.87 -22.69 15.56
C SER A 37 19.51 -23.30 15.87
N ARG A 38 19.18 -23.41 17.15
CA ARG A 38 17.89 -23.91 17.63
C ARG A 38 16.69 -22.99 17.30
N PHE A 39 16.96 -21.75 16.88
CA PHE A 39 15.93 -20.73 16.64
C PHE A 39 15.54 -20.59 15.16
N HIS A 40 16.17 -21.33 14.27
CA HIS A 40 15.92 -21.23 12.84
C HIS A 40 15.49 -22.56 12.24
N SER A 41 14.74 -22.49 11.14
CA SER A 41 14.34 -23.65 10.36
C SER A 41 15.56 -24.47 9.93
N HIS A 42 15.40 -25.77 9.84
CA HIS A 42 16.45 -26.76 9.58
C HIS A 42 17.58 -26.80 10.64
N GLY A 43 17.38 -26.20 11.82
CA GLY A 43 18.41 -26.18 12.88
C GLY A 43 19.69 -25.42 12.51
N LEU A 44 19.66 -24.55 11.48
CA LEU A 44 20.83 -23.86 10.92
C LEU A 44 20.57 -22.38 10.77
N ASN A 45 21.60 -21.56 11.02
CA ASN A 45 21.55 -20.12 10.77
C ASN A 45 21.17 -19.79 9.32
N PRO A 46 20.49 -18.68 9.03
CA PRO A 46 20.10 -18.31 7.68
C PRO A 46 21.28 -17.86 6.80
N ARG A 47 22.43 -17.53 7.40
CA ARG A 47 23.66 -17.11 6.71
C ARG A 47 24.75 -18.16 6.87
N CYS A 48 25.54 -18.38 5.81
CA CYS A 48 26.71 -19.23 5.89
C CYS A 48 27.79 -18.63 6.82
N ARG A 49 28.72 -19.46 7.32
CA ARG A 49 29.81 -19.07 8.25
C ARG A 49 30.62 -17.88 7.74
N LYS A 50 30.93 -17.82 6.43
CA LYS A 50 31.66 -16.67 5.82
C LYS A 50 30.86 -15.37 5.93
N CYS A 51 29.57 -15.40 5.59
CA CYS A 51 28.69 -14.23 5.66
C CYS A 51 28.41 -13.81 7.12
N GLU A 52 28.33 -14.76 8.02
CA GLU A 52 28.15 -14.48 9.45
C GLU A 52 29.42 -13.83 10.07
N LYS A 53 30.63 -14.32 9.70
CA LYS A 53 31.89 -13.68 10.08
C LYS A 53 31.98 -12.24 9.56
N LYS A 54 31.66 -12.00 8.28
CA LYS A 54 31.63 -10.63 7.68
C LYS A 54 30.66 -9.72 8.43
N LYS A 55 29.46 -10.21 8.75
CA LYS A 55 28.47 -9.45 9.53
C LYS A 55 28.98 -9.09 10.91
N LYS A 56 29.59 -10.04 11.64
CA LYS A 56 30.17 -9.81 12.96
C LYS A 56 31.35 -8.84 12.91
N SER A 57 32.25 -8.98 11.93
CA SER A 57 33.37 -8.06 11.73
C SER A 57 32.86 -6.64 11.49
N TYR A 58 31.92 -6.44 10.58
CA TYR A 58 31.30 -5.15 10.33
C TYR A 58 30.62 -4.56 11.58
N GLN A 59 29.89 -5.40 12.33
CA GLN A 59 29.27 -4.93 13.59
C GLN A 59 30.30 -4.55 14.63
N ASN A 60 31.39 -5.28 14.75
CA ASN A 60 32.51 -4.94 15.65
C ASN A 60 33.17 -3.65 15.27
N SER A 61 33.41 -3.41 13.96
CA SER A 61 33.94 -2.15 13.47
C SER A 61 33.02 -0.97 13.79
N LEU A 62 31.70 -1.14 13.62
CA LEU A 62 30.72 -0.13 14.03
C LEU A 62 30.72 0.12 15.54
N ASN A 63 30.86 -0.93 16.33
CA ASN A 63 30.93 -0.78 17.80
C ASN A 63 32.23 -0.06 18.22
N LYS A 64 33.36 -0.40 17.60
CA LYS A 64 34.64 0.28 17.86
C LYS A 64 34.57 1.77 17.50
N LEU A 65 34.01 2.11 16.34
CA LEU A 65 33.77 3.52 15.96
C LEU A 65 32.84 4.25 16.94
N LYS A 66 31.84 3.53 17.51
CA LYS A 66 30.97 4.08 18.56
C LYS A 66 31.72 4.32 19.85
N GLU A 67 32.61 3.40 20.25
CA GLU A 67 33.42 3.51 21.46
C GLU A 67 34.47 4.62 21.35
N GLU A 68 35.12 4.77 20.19
CA GLU A 68 36.04 5.87 19.86
C GLU A 68 35.31 7.21 19.91
N ARG A 69 34.15 7.37 19.28
CA ARG A 69 33.31 8.57 19.37
C ARG A 69 32.82 8.86 20.80
N ILE A 70 32.52 7.83 21.58
CA ILE A 70 32.15 7.97 23.00
C ILE A 70 33.37 8.44 23.80
N GLY A 71 34.60 7.97 23.48
CA GLY A 71 35.85 8.41 24.10
C GLY A 71 36.14 9.86 23.81
N GLU A 72 36.08 10.28 22.56
CA GLU A 72 36.25 11.69 22.16
C GLU A 72 35.17 12.62 22.77
N ASN A 73 33.91 12.14 22.82
CA ASN A 73 32.82 12.84 23.46
C ASN A 73 32.95 12.92 24.99
N LYS A 74 33.64 12.00 25.68
CA LYS A 74 33.86 12.09 27.12
C LYS A 74 34.66 13.33 27.51
N ILE A 75 35.59 13.79 26.68
CA ILE A 75 36.39 15.00 26.92
C ILE A 75 35.54 16.27 26.65
N LEU A 76 34.67 16.25 25.66
CA LEU A 76 33.64 17.29 25.43
C LEU A 76 32.51 17.27 26.47
N HIS A 77 32.29 16.12 27.10
CA HIS A 77 31.10 15.82 27.91
C HIS A 77 30.98 16.62 29.20
N GLN A 78 32.08 17.08 29.78
CA GLN A 78 32.02 17.78 31.06
C GLN A 78 31.48 19.21 30.91
N SER A 79 31.65 19.83 29.74
CA SER A 79 31.09 21.15 29.44
C SER A 79 29.71 21.09 28.74
N VAL A 80 29.30 19.93 28.21
CA VAL A 80 28.07 19.73 27.42
C VAL A 80 26.93 19.18 28.28
N ILE A 81 27.23 18.52 29.41
CA ILE A 81 26.20 17.94 30.31
C ILE A 81 25.29 19.05 30.89
N GLU A 82 25.78 20.29 31.04
CA GLU A 82 24.96 21.37 31.56
C GLU A 82 24.02 22.00 30.50
N ASN A 83 24.32 21.87 29.20
CA ASN A 83 23.61 22.60 28.15
C ASN A 83 22.91 21.75 27.06
N GLY A 84 23.04 20.43 27.03
CA GLY A 84 22.38 19.61 26.02
C GLY A 84 23.11 18.33 25.60
N LYS A 85 22.65 17.72 24.50
CA LYS A 85 23.17 16.48 23.93
C LYS A 85 23.57 16.69 22.47
N VAL A 86 24.68 16.05 22.04
CA VAL A 86 25.05 16.01 20.60
C VAL A 86 24.17 15.04 19.83
N CYS A 87 23.60 15.48 18.73
CA CYS A 87 22.90 14.62 17.78
C CYS A 87 23.92 13.86 16.91
N LEU A 88 23.90 12.54 16.91
CA LEU A 88 24.81 11.71 16.10
C LEU A 88 24.54 11.74 14.58
N VAL A 89 23.57 12.53 14.12
CA VAL A 89 23.23 12.62 12.71
C VAL A 89 23.65 13.96 12.12
N CYS A 90 23.39 15.07 12.81
CA CYS A 90 23.77 16.40 12.35
C CYS A 90 24.96 17.00 13.13
N ASP A 91 25.53 16.24 14.05
CA ASP A 91 26.67 16.62 14.93
C ASP A 91 26.49 17.97 15.66
N THR A 92 25.23 18.43 15.83
CA THR A 92 24.90 19.67 16.54
C THR A 92 24.49 19.38 17.98
N ILE A 93 24.91 20.28 18.91
CA ILE A 93 24.45 20.25 20.30
C ILE A 93 23.05 20.85 20.34
N LYS A 94 22.12 20.12 20.94
CA LYS A 94 20.73 20.55 21.14
C LYS A 94 20.29 20.28 22.59
N PRO A 95 19.38 21.08 23.15
CA PRO A 95 18.85 20.83 24.48
C PRO A 95 18.16 19.44 24.54
N HIS A 96 18.11 18.87 25.73
CA HIS A 96 17.49 17.53 25.94
C HIS A 96 16.04 17.44 25.44
N THR A 97 15.29 18.55 25.44
CA THR A 97 13.95 18.69 24.86
C THR A 97 13.94 18.45 23.34
N GLY A 98 15.06 18.64 22.67
CA GLY A 98 15.26 18.34 21.25
C GLY A 98 15.43 16.87 20.93
N PHE A 99 15.34 15.97 21.92
CA PHE A 99 15.46 14.51 21.75
C PHE A 99 14.25 13.77 22.34
N LYS A 100 13.88 12.66 21.72
CA LYS A 100 12.85 11.77 22.29
C LYS A 100 13.44 10.95 23.42
N LYS A 101 12.68 10.80 24.49
CA LYS A 101 13.04 9.94 25.63
C LYS A 101 13.10 8.47 25.20
N SER A 102 14.06 7.72 25.75
CA SER A 102 14.22 6.28 25.49
C SER A 102 14.92 5.58 26.63
N ILE A 103 14.28 4.61 27.22
CA ILE A 103 14.84 3.74 28.26
C ILE A 103 16.00 2.85 27.79
N LYS A 104 16.24 2.79 26.47
CA LYS A 104 17.30 1.95 25.87
C LYS A 104 18.68 2.57 25.95
N PHE A 105 18.78 3.85 26.28
CA PHE A 105 20.02 4.60 26.36
C PHE A 105 20.26 5.06 27.80
N LYS A 106 21.55 5.05 28.22
CA LYS A 106 21.94 5.38 29.59
C LYS A 106 21.55 6.81 30.00
N ASP A 107 21.55 7.73 29.06
CA ASP A 107 21.17 9.14 29.25
C ASP A 107 19.66 9.39 29.14
N GLY A 108 18.88 8.37 28.90
CA GLY A 108 17.41 8.44 28.77
C GLY A 108 16.89 9.04 27.47
N PHE A 109 17.74 9.33 26.46
CA PHE A 109 17.37 9.99 25.22
C PHE A 109 17.88 9.24 23.99
N LEU A 110 17.16 9.37 22.86
CA LEU A 110 17.63 8.83 21.58
C LEU A 110 18.90 9.58 21.12
N GLU A 111 19.75 8.90 20.35
CA GLU A 111 20.98 9.44 19.76
C GLU A 111 20.74 10.48 18.65
N ARG A 112 19.52 10.58 18.17
CA ARG A 112 19.10 11.46 17.06
C ARG A 112 18.13 12.51 17.57
N CYS A 113 18.36 13.77 17.21
CA CYS A 113 17.45 14.87 17.54
C CYS A 113 16.09 14.73 16.80
N ASN A 114 15.10 15.45 17.27
CA ASN A 114 13.73 15.40 16.73
C ASN A 114 13.69 15.77 15.25
N ASP A 115 14.45 16.78 14.81
CA ASP A 115 14.46 17.21 13.40
C ASP A 115 15.03 16.14 12.48
N CYS A 116 16.18 15.57 12.83
CA CYS A 116 16.76 14.45 12.07
C CYS A 116 15.90 13.19 12.10
N ALA A 117 15.13 12.98 13.18
CA ALA A 117 14.17 11.88 13.27
C ALA A 117 12.97 12.10 12.35
N GLU A 118 12.49 13.35 12.25
CA GLU A 118 11.41 13.75 11.34
C GLU A 118 11.82 13.64 9.87
N GLU A 119 13.01 14.13 9.51
CA GLU A 119 13.54 13.98 8.15
C GLU A 119 13.62 12.53 7.74
N ARG A 120 14.21 11.68 8.59
CA ARG A 120 14.27 10.24 8.31
C ARG A 120 12.89 9.59 8.20
N LYS A 121 11.94 10.01 9.02
CA LYS A 121 10.55 9.54 8.93
C LYS A 121 9.92 9.92 7.59
N LYS A 122 10.15 11.16 7.12
CA LYS A 122 9.70 11.64 5.81
C LYS A 122 10.32 10.83 4.67
N GLU A 123 11.62 10.57 4.70
CA GLU A 123 12.33 9.76 3.71
C GLU A 123 11.81 8.31 3.67
N LEU A 124 11.69 7.67 4.84
CA LEU A 124 11.17 6.31 4.94
C LEU A 124 9.72 6.22 4.47
N SER A 125 8.91 7.23 4.80
CA SER A 125 7.52 7.32 4.33
C SER A 125 7.44 7.47 2.81
N LYS A 126 8.26 8.35 2.21
CA LYS A 126 8.37 8.49 0.75
C LYS A 126 8.75 7.16 0.10
N LYS A 127 9.80 6.49 0.61
CA LYS A 127 10.26 5.18 0.09
C LYS A 127 9.20 4.09 0.22
N TYR A 128 8.50 4.02 1.37
CA TYR A 128 7.42 3.07 1.59
C TYR A 128 6.24 3.34 0.66
N ASN A 129 5.81 4.60 0.54
CA ASN A 129 4.70 5.00 -0.31
C ASN A 129 4.99 4.74 -1.79
N ARG A 130 6.24 4.99 -2.26
CA ARG A 130 6.67 4.66 -3.61
C ARG A 130 6.58 3.16 -3.88
N LYS A 131 7.12 2.30 -3.00
CA LYS A 131 7.03 0.84 -3.14
C LYS A 131 5.59 0.33 -3.10
N LYS A 132 4.77 0.92 -2.22
CA LYS A 132 3.33 0.61 -2.16
C LYS A 132 2.62 0.99 -3.45
N TYR A 133 2.94 2.16 -3.99
CA TYR A 133 2.38 2.65 -5.25
C TYR A 133 2.78 1.74 -6.42
N GLU A 134 4.07 1.42 -6.58
CA GLU A 134 4.59 0.52 -7.60
C GLU A 134 3.89 -0.85 -7.55
N ARG A 135 3.74 -1.43 -6.35
CA ARG A 135 3.03 -2.69 -6.17
C ARG A 135 1.56 -2.63 -6.60
N ILE A 136 0.88 -1.52 -6.28
CA ILE A 136 -0.53 -1.34 -6.67
C ILE A 136 -0.65 -1.12 -8.18
N MET A 137 0.28 -0.38 -8.79
CA MET A 137 0.23 -0.11 -10.23
C MET A 137 0.58 -1.33 -11.08
N ASN A 138 1.39 -2.24 -10.55
CA ASN A 138 1.74 -3.51 -11.21
C ASN A 138 0.69 -4.63 -10.99
N ASP A 139 -0.35 -4.38 -10.18
CA ASP A 139 -1.47 -5.29 -9.95
C ASP A 139 -2.75 -4.63 -10.46
N PRO A 140 -3.28 -5.04 -11.63
CA PRO A 140 -4.47 -4.44 -12.23
C PRO A 140 -5.68 -4.44 -11.29
N ILE A 141 -5.85 -5.50 -10.51
CA ILE A 141 -6.96 -5.64 -9.56
C ILE A 141 -6.79 -4.71 -8.35
N ALA A 142 -5.57 -4.61 -7.82
CA ALA A 142 -5.30 -3.65 -6.75
C ALA A 142 -5.46 -2.19 -7.23
N LYS A 143 -5.10 -1.90 -8.49
CA LYS A 143 -5.34 -0.61 -9.16
C LYS A 143 -6.84 -0.33 -9.24
N SER A 144 -7.63 -1.28 -9.73
CA SER A 144 -9.09 -1.16 -9.82
C SER A 144 -9.73 -0.91 -8.44
N ARG A 145 -9.39 -1.70 -7.43
CA ARG A 145 -9.87 -1.50 -6.04
C ARG A 145 -9.50 -0.14 -5.45
N LYS A 146 -8.31 0.38 -5.76
CA LYS A 146 -7.90 1.73 -5.36
C LYS A 146 -8.74 2.79 -6.07
N ASN A 147 -9.01 2.60 -7.36
CA ASN A 147 -9.83 3.52 -8.16
C ASN A 147 -11.28 3.56 -7.66
N ALA A 148 -11.89 2.41 -7.35
CA ALA A 148 -13.22 2.35 -6.74
C ALA A 148 -13.32 3.21 -5.47
N ARG A 149 -12.33 3.10 -4.58
CA ARG A 149 -12.31 3.92 -3.35
C ARG A 149 -12.22 5.41 -3.62
N ARG A 150 -11.41 5.82 -4.61
CA ARG A 150 -11.28 7.23 -5.00
C ARG A 150 -12.56 7.75 -5.63
N MET A 151 -13.15 6.98 -6.54
CA MET A 151 -14.39 7.31 -7.23
C MET A 151 -15.51 7.58 -6.22
N ILE A 152 -15.78 6.65 -5.31
CA ILE A 152 -16.80 6.81 -4.27
C ILE A 152 -16.53 8.04 -3.38
N LEU A 153 -15.28 8.26 -2.96
CA LEU A 153 -14.94 9.44 -2.15
C LEU A 153 -15.14 10.75 -2.92
N SER A 154 -14.82 10.77 -4.22
CA SER A 154 -15.04 11.92 -5.08
C SER A 154 -16.53 12.22 -5.27
N ALA A 155 -17.34 11.17 -5.44
CA ALA A 155 -18.79 11.28 -5.59
C ALA A 155 -19.45 12.01 -4.39
N PHE A 156 -19.10 11.63 -3.16
CA PHE A 156 -19.63 12.32 -1.98
C PHE A 156 -19.15 13.78 -1.88
N ARG A 157 -17.91 14.05 -2.27
CA ARG A 157 -17.39 15.43 -2.29
C ARG A 157 -18.10 16.30 -3.33
N TYR A 158 -18.50 15.71 -4.44
CA TYR A 158 -19.19 16.41 -5.52
C TYR A 158 -20.50 17.09 -5.03
N VAL A 159 -21.28 16.39 -4.21
CA VAL A 159 -22.51 16.94 -3.60
C VAL A 159 -22.26 17.61 -2.24
N GLY A 160 -21.02 17.94 -1.89
CA GLY A 160 -20.68 18.57 -0.61
C GLY A 160 -20.90 17.70 0.62
N SER A 161 -21.08 16.39 0.45
CA SER A 161 -21.39 15.44 1.52
C SER A 161 -20.16 14.70 2.02
N LYS A 162 -20.25 14.11 3.22
CA LYS A 162 -19.20 13.26 3.79
C LYS A 162 -19.57 11.79 3.64
N LYS A 163 -18.61 11.00 3.22
CA LYS A 163 -18.73 9.55 3.20
C LYS A 163 -18.85 9.00 4.61
N ASN A 164 -19.95 8.32 4.93
CA ASN A 164 -20.31 7.82 6.27
C ASN A 164 -20.15 6.30 6.47
N ALA A 165 -19.86 5.56 5.40
CA ALA A 165 -19.73 4.10 5.43
C ALA A 165 -18.48 3.61 4.67
N LYS A 166 -18.11 2.33 4.79
CA LYS A 166 -17.00 1.76 4.02
C LYS A 166 -17.37 1.68 2.53
N THR A 167 -16.36 1.78 1.66
CA THR A 167 -16.55 1.77 0.20
C THR A 167 -17.41 0.58 -0.27
N TYR A 168 -17.15 -0.61 0.22
CA TYR A 168 -17.84 -1.81 -0.23
C TYR A 168 -19.21 -2.03 0.42
N GLU A 169 -19.49 -1.37 1.53
CA GLU A 169 -20.84 -1.24 2.10
C GLU A 169 -21.71 -0.35 1.20
N ILE A 170 -21.16 0.76 0.72
CA ILE A 170 -21.85 1.67 -0.22
C ILE A 170 -22.08 0.98 -1.58
N ILE A 171 -21.10 0.27 -2.09
CA ILE A 171 -21.22 -0.51 -3.35
C ILE A 171 -22.27 -1.63 -3.20
N GLY A 172 -22.50 -2.15 -2.00
CA GLY A 172 -23.44 -3.24 -1.74
C GLY A 172 -22.85 -4.65 -1.94
N LEU A 173 -21.56 -4.75 -2.29
CA LEU A 173 -20.85 -6.02 -2.47
C LEU A 173 -19.48 -5.99 -1.78
N ASN A 174 -18.97 -7.13 -1.32
CA ASN A 174 -17.59 -7.21 -0.90
C ASN A 174 -16.62 -7.12 -2.10
N ALA A 175 -15.33 -6.86 -1.83
CA ALA A 175 -14.34 -6.60 -2.89
C ALA A 175 -14.23 -7.73 -3.93
N GLY A 176 -14.34 -9.00 -3.53
CA GLY A 176 -14.25 -10.13 -4.45
C GLY A 176 -15.49 -10.27 -5.32
N LYS A 177 -16.70 -10.17 -4.72
CA LYS A 177 -17.97 -10.21 -5.45
C LYS A 177 -18.12 -9.01 -6.39
N PHE A 178 -17.66 -7.83 -5.98
CA PHE A 178 -17.69 -6.65 -6.83
C PHE A 178 -16.76 -6.80 -8.05
N GLU A 179 -15.58 -7.36 -7.86
CA GLU A 179 -14.68 -7.67 -8.97
C GLU A 179 -15.30 -8.69 -9.93
N GLN A 180 -15.92 -9.75 -9.39
CA GLN A 180 -16.63 -10.74 -10.22
C GLN A 180 -17.76 -10.08 -11.00
N TRP A 181 -18.58 -9.26 -10.35
CA TRP A 181 -19.62 -8.47 -11.03
C TRP A 181 -19.07 -7.67 -12.21
N LEU A 182 -18.01 -6.90 -11.97
CA LEU A 182 -17.40 -6.11 -13.05
C LEU A 182 -16.88 -6.97 -14.20
N ARG A 183 -16.37 -8.19 -13.91
CA ARG A 183 -15.95 -9.15 -14.94
C ARG A 183 -17.11 -9.69 -15.76
N ASP A 184 -18.25 -9.88 -15.11
CA ASP A 184 -19.43 -10.46 -15.75
C ASP A 184 -20.18 -9.46 -16.64
N VAL A 185 -20.18 -8.17 -16.24
CA VAL A 185 -20.95 -7.14 -16.91
C VAL A 185 -20.15 -6.26 -17.89
N SER A 186 -18.83 -6.37 -17.91
CA SER A 186 -17.97 -5.51 -18.76
C SER A 186 -17.27 -6.30 -19.84
N ASP A 187 -17.25 -5.75 -21.06
CA ASP A 187 -16.56 -6.34 -22.20
C ASP A 187 -15.03 -6.26 -22.09
N VAL A 188 -14.52 -5.29 -21.31
CA VAL A 188 -13.09 -5.06 -21.12
C VAL A 188 -12.61 -5.59 -19.77
N LYS A 189 -11.34 -6.01 -19.69
CA LYS A 189 -10.71 -6.55 -18.48
C LYS A 189 -9.45 -5.75 -18.16
N PRO A 190 -9.15 -5.53 -16.87
CA PRO A 190 -7.99 -4.72 -16.44
C PRO A 190 -6.63 -5.36 -16.74
N GLU A 191 -6.59 -6.65 -17.08
CA GLU A 191 -5.36 -7.35 -17.45
C GLU A 191 -4.95 -7.09 -18.91
N THR A 192 -5.92 -6.73 -19.76
CA THR A 192 -5.72 -6.55 -21.20
C THR A 192 -5.91 -5.11 -21.67
N HIS A 193 -6.57 -4.29 -20.87
CA HIS A 193 -6.92 -2.91 -21.22
C HIS A 193 -6.61 -1.96 -20.06
N ASP A 194 -6.33 -0.69 -20.36
CA ASP A 194 -6.41 0.36 -19.35
C ASP A 194 -7.87 0.71 -19.10
N VAL A 195 -8.39 0.22 -17.97
CA VAL A 195 -9.81 0.35 -17.65
C VAL A 195 -10.05 1.34 -16.51
N HIS A 196 -11.16 2.06 -16.61
CA HIS A 196 -11.73 2.86 -15.54
C HIS A 196 -12.99 2.18 -15.01
N ILE A 197 -13.25 2.33 -13.71
CA ILE A 197 -14.58 2.06 -13.17
C ILE A 197 -15.42 3.28 -13.51
N ASP A 198 -16.51 3.04 -14.20
CA ASP A 198 -17.43 4.04 -14.72
C ASP A 198 -18.81 3.86 -14.10
N HIS A 199 -19.53 4.98 -13.93
CA HIS A 199 -20.94 4.98 -13.59
C HIS A 199 -21.78 4.94 -14.87
N ILE A 200 -22.65 3.94 -15.00
CA ILE A 200 -23.59 3.82 -16.13
C ILE A 200 -24.44 5.10 -16.22
N ILE A 201 -25.15 5.42 -15.15
CA ILE A 201 -25.80 6.73 -14.95
C ILE A 201 -24.78 7.62 -14.27
N PRO A 202 -24.39 8.76 -14.87
CA PRO A 202 -23.28 9.58 -14.40
C PRO A 202 -23.48 10.11 -12.99
N ILE A 203 -22.42 10.12 -12.19
CA ILE A 203 -22.43 10.68 -10.83
C ILE A 203 -22.66 12.20 -10.81
N SER A 204 -22.37 12.91 -11.91
CA SER A 204 -22.63 14.32 -12.08
C SER A 204 -24.13 14.67 -12.03
N SER A 205 -25.02 13.69 -12.23
CA SER A 205 -26.47 13.86 -12.08
C SER A 205 -26.97 13.84 -10.63
N ALA A 206 -26.12 13.45 -9.67
CA ALA A 206 -26.49 13.46 -8.25
C ALA A 206 -26.56 14.87 -7.66
N GLN A 207 -27.57 15.13 -6.87
CA GLN A 207 -27.78 16.40 -6.16
C GLN A 207 -27.82 16.20 -4.63
N SER A 208 -27.91 14.97 -4.15
CA SER A 208 -28.03 14.65 -2.74
C SER A 208 -27.14 13.48 -2.29
N HIS A 209 -27.00 13.31 -0.98
CA HIS A 209 -26.28 12.17 -0.39
C HIS A 209 -26.90 10.83 -0.80
N ASP A 210 -28.23 10.73 -0.78
CA ASP A 210 -28.95 9.50 -1.08
C ASP A 210 -28.85 9.13 -2.57
N GLU A 211 -28.85 10.12 -3.44
CA GLU A 211 -28.59 9.90 -4.87
C GLU A 211 -27.15 9.42 -5.12
N VAL A 212 -26.16 9.93 -4.39
CA VAL A 212 -24.79 9.39 -4.46
C VAL A 212 -24.73 7.94 -3.99
N LEU A 213 -25.48 7.57 -2.95
CA LEU A 213 -25.58 6.16 -2.52
C LEU A 213 -26.19 5.30 -3.62
N ALA A 214 -27.31 5.74 -4.21
CA ALA A 214 -27.99 5.03 -5.29
C ALA A 214 -27.10 4.84 -6.51
N LEU A 215 -26.42 5.89 -6.97
CA LEU A 215 -25.53 5.87 -8.13
C LEU A 215 -24.20 5.13 -7.86
N SER A 216 -23.80 4.99 -6.61
CA SER A 216 -22.59 4.24 -6.21
C SER A 216 -22.83 2.75 -5.98
N HIS A 217 -24.07 2.28 -6.13
CA HIS A 217 -24.43 0.86 -6.02
C HIS A 217 -23.80 0.04 -7.16
N PHE A 218 -23.42 -1.22 -6.91
CA PHE A 218 -22.71 -2.08 -7.88
C PHE A 218 -23.42 -2.19 -9.23
N SER A 219 -24.75 -2.18 -9.23
CA SER A 219 -25.55 -2.27 -10.45
C SER A 219 -25.30 -1.13 -11.45
N ASN A 220 -24.92 0.03 -10.96
CA ASN A 220 -24.59 1.22 -11.76
C ASN A 220 -23.10 1.32 -12.12
N LEU A 221 -22.29 0.29 -11.83
CA LEU A 221 -20.85 0.32 -12.02
C LEU A 221 -20.40 -0.73 -13.04
N GLN A 222 -19.49 -0.32 -13.93
CA GLN A 222 -18.88 -1.17 -14.95
C GLN A 222 -17.41 -0.83 -15.15
N TRP A 223 -16.63 -1.72 -15.77
CA TRP A 223 -15.36 -1.34 -16.39
C TRP A 223 -15.61 -0.80 -17.80
N LEU A 224 -14.95 0.28 -18.12
CA LEU A 224 -14.97 0.88 -19.45
C LEU A 224 -13.51 1.16 -19.86
N ALA A 225 -13.17 0.95 -21.12
CA ALA A 225 -11.86 1.31 -21.64
C ALA A 225 -11.67 2.83 -21.50
N HIS A 226 -10.42 3.26 -21.24
CA HIS A 226 -10.11 4.66 -21.00
C HIS A 226 -10.66 5.58 -22.10
N ASP A 227 -10.43 5.22 -23.37
CA ASP A 227 -10.87 6.02 -24.51
C ASP A 227 -12.39 6.05 -24.68
N GLU A 228 -13.06 4.93 -24.37
CA GLU A 228 -14.53 4.87 -24.39
C GLU A 228 -15.13 5.70 -23.25
N ASN A 229 -14.51 5.67 -22.07
CA ASN A 229 -14.93 6.47 -20.93
C ASN A 229 -14.84 7.98 -21.24
N ILE A 230 -13.79 8.42 -21.93
CA ILE A 230 -13.68 9.82 -22.40
C ILE A 230 -14.76 10.16 -23.41
N ARG A 231 -15.10 9.25 -24.33
CA ARG A 231 -16.11 9.47 -25.38
C ARG A 231 -17.55 9.42 -24.87
N LYS A 232 -17.82 8.60 -23.86
CA LYS A 232 -19.14 8.46 -23.24
C LYS A 232 -19.61 9.78 -22.65
N ARG A 233 -18.72 10.53 -21.96
CA ARG A 233 -19.08 11.74 -21.18
C ARG A 233 -20.24 11.47 -20.19
N ASP A 234 -20.95 12.51 -19.80
CA ASP A 234 -22.01 12.44 -18.76
C ASP A 234 -23.43 12.37 -19.34
N SER A 235 -23.58 12.14 -20.65
CA SER A 235 -24.89 12.22 -21.31
C SER A 235 -25.34 10.92 -21.98
N LYS A 236 -24.44 9.98 -22.25
CA LYS A 236 -24.75 8.77 -23.04
C LYS A 236 -24.89 7.53 -22.17
N ILE A 237 -25.99 6.79 -22.34
CA ILE A 237 -26.27 5.54 -21.62
C ILE A 237 -26.72 4.49 -22.64
N LYS A 238 -26.10 3.29 -22.62
CA LYS A 238 -26.56 2.16 -23.42
C LYS A 238 -27.84 1.59 -22.82
N GLN A 239 -28.81 1.28 -23.66
CA GLN A 239 -30.12 0.74 -23.24
C GLN A 239 -29.96 -0.55 -22.43
N CYS A 240 -29.09 -1.48 -22.84
CA CYS A 240 -28.87 -2.72 -22.10
C CYS A 240 -28.25 -2.49 -20.71
N ASP A 241 -27.37 -1.49 -20.58
CA ASP A 241 -26.78 -1.12 -19.31
C ASP A 241 -27.83 -0.53 -18.37
N LEU A 242 -28.74 0.29 -18.89
CA LEU A 242 -29.83 0.88 -18.13
C LEU A 242 -30.79 -0.21 -17.61
N PHE A 243 -31.17 -1.18 -18.43
CA PHE A 243 -32.00 -2.33 -17.99
C PHE A 243 -31.33 -3.08 -16.86
N ARG A 244 -30.03 -3.34 -16.95
CA ARG A 244 -29.25 -4.00 -15.90
C ARG A 244 -29.25 -3.21 -14.58
N VAL A 245 -29.13 -1.88 -14.65
CA VAL A 245 -29.22 -1.04 -13.44
C VAL A 245 -30.56 -1.26 -12.75
N PHE A 246 -31.68 -1.20 -13.48
CA PHE A 246 -33.02 -1.40 -12.92
C PHE A 246 -33.26 -2.83 -12.40
N GLU A 247 -32.67 -3.82 -13.03
CA GLU A 247 -32.81 -5.22 -12.61
C GLU A 247 -32.19 -5.46 -11.22
N PHE A 248 -31.00 -4.90 -10.96
CA PHE A 248 -30.21 -5.21 -9.78
C PHE A 248 -30.18 -4.10 -8.71
N THR A 249 -30.71 -2.90 -8.98
CA THR A 249 -30.66 -1.81 -8.00
C THR A 249 -31.69 -1.99 -6.89
N LEU A 250 -31.31 -1.59 -5.68
CA LEU A 250 -32.22 -1.43 -4.53
C LEU A 250 -32.87 -0.03 -4.51
N TYR A 251 -32.45 0.90 -5.38
CA TYR A 251 -32.79 2.32 -5.37
C TYR A 251 -33.63 2.73 -6.58
N LYS A 252 -34.59 1.88 -7.01
CA LYS A 252 -35.36 2.08 -8.26
C LYS A 252 -35.98 3.46 -8.38
N ASN A 253 -36.75 3.88 -7.38
CA ASN A 253 -37.42 5.20 -7.39
C ASN A 253 -36.43 6.35 -7.53
N THR A 254 -35.35 6.32 -6.72
CA THR A 254 -34.29 7.37 -6.81
C THR A 254 -33.62 7.40 -8.17
N ILE A 255 -33.37 6.24 -8.79
CA ILE A 255 -32.79 6.14 -10.13
C ILE A 255 -33.76 6.69 -11.18
N GLU A 256 -35.06 6.38 -11.09
CA GLU A 256 -36.11 6.91 -11.98
C GLU A 256 -36.20 8.45 -11.88
N GLU A 257 -36.20 8.98 -10.66
CA GLU A 257 -36.19 10.44 -10.43
C GLU A 257 -34.97 11.12 -11.09
N ILE A 258 -33.77 10.52 -10.92
CA ILE A 258 -32.56 11.04 -11.53
C ILE A 258 -32.65 11.02 -13.06
N ILE A 259 -33.14 9.92 -13.65
CA ILE A 259 -33.27 9.79 -15.10
C ILE A 259 -34.28 10.80 -15.66
N ASN A 260 -35.46 10.92 -15.02
CA ASN A 260 -36.52 11.82 -15.46
C ASN A 260 -36.12 13.31 -15.36
N ARG A 261 -35.21 13.64 -14.45
CA ARG A 261 -34.72 15.01 -14.25
C ARG A 261 -33.62 15.40 -15.25
N ASN A 262 -32.93 14.41 -15.84
CA ASN A 262 -31.79 14.66 -16.71
C ASN A 262 -32.10 14.23 -18.14
N ASP A 263 -31.55 14.96 -19.11
CA ASP A 263 -31.71 14.66 -20.54
C ASP A 263 -30.58 13.72 -21.01
N PHE A 264 -30.72 12.42 -20.70
CA PHE A 264 -29.76 11.41 -21.15
C PHE A 264 -30.07 10.91 -22.56
N GLU A 265 -29.03 10.82 -23.40
CA GLU A 265 -29.09 10.16 -24.69
C GLU A 265 -29.04 8.64 -24.49
N ILE A 266 -30.17 7.96 -24.60
CA ILE A 266 -30.23 6.50 -24.57
C ILE A 266 -29.86 5.95 -25.95
N ILE A 267 -28.72 5.27 -26.04
CA ILE A 267 -28.20 4.73 -27.30
C ILE A 267 -28.48 3.23 -27.44
N ASP A 268 -28.57 2.77 -28.69
CA ASP A 268 -28.68 1.33 -29.00
C ASP A 268 -27.52 0.55 -28.35
N SER A 269 -27.84 -0.58 -27.77
CA SER A 269 -26.88 -1.47 -27.09
C SER A 269 -25.72 -1.94 -27.98
N LYS A 270 -25.93 -1.96 -29.30
CA LYS A 270 -24.91 -2.36 -30.29
C LYS A 270 -23.95 -1.22 -30.67
N LYS A 271 -24.28 0.03 -30.36
CA LYS A 271 -23.41 1.17 -30.66
C LYS A 271 -22.30 1.28 -29.62
N GLN A 272 -21.08 1.59 -30.08
CA GLN A 272 -19.98 1.98 -29.20
C GLN A 272 -20.14 3.46 -28.78
N TYR A 273 -19.62 3.79 -27.62
CA TYR A 273 -19.61 5.19 -27.14
C TYR A 273 -18.77 6.08 -28.02
#